data_b0c18329f2bf65cde336fe75ae0300f1
#
_entry.id   b0c18329f2bf65cde336fe75ae0300f1
#
_cell.length_a   1.000
_cell.length_b   1.000
_cell.length_c   1.000
_cell.angle_alpha   90.00
_cell.angle_beta   90.00
_cell.angle_gamma   90.00
#
_symmetry.space_group_name_H-M   'P 1'
#
loop_
_entity.id
_entity.type
_entity.pdbx_description
1 polymer ?
#
loop_
_entity_poly.entity_id
_entity_poly.type
_entity_poly.pdbx_seq_one_letter_code
_entity_poly.pdbx_strand_id
1 'polypeptide(L)'
;KEVVLETKFDDYKRLKEILEELKSRVKSSIIKTGDSAAMLRAMSYYSKSYYLKEQSTGLAFYQFLSDILDNYEEKKEDFAKKLKYTIEYVFSNQKMYLNYAGDKESYELVKKLVIDLKNSVYNVPRNKDLWQFKPEKKNEAIKTSGQVQYVARTGNYNKDNDKVFSGSFMVLGNIMRSKYLWNNIRELGGAYGCNASFTRNGDVMFTSYRDPNLGKTNQVYLKAADFIENFNVDEREMRKYIIGTISGIDTPLNAADRSGREFSCFITDTDYETLKR
;
A
#
# COMPACT_ATOMS: atom_id res chain seq x y z
N LYS A 1 10.14 -17.84 17.13
CA LYS A 1 9.94 -19.28 16.97
C LYS A 1 8.86 -19.78 17.91
N GLU A 2 9.00 -19.61 19.22
CA GLU A 2 8.05 -20.04 20.24
C GLU A 2 6.64 -19.47 19.97
N VAL A 3 6.52 -18.16 19.76
CA VAL A 3 5.24 -17.51 19.48
C VAL A 3 4.54 -18.14 18.26
N VAL A 4 5.26 -18.44 17.18
CA VAL A 4 4.68 -19.01 15.96
C VAL A 4 4.26 -20.47 16.15
N LEU A 5 5.08 -21.27 16.85
CA LEU A 5 4.86 -22.71 16.97
C LEU A 5 3.96 -23.10 18.14
N GLU A 6 3.92 -22.29 19.20
CA GLU A 6 3.24 -22.63 20.46
C GLU A 6 1.93 -21.88 20.67
N THR A 7 1.59 -20.88 19.80
CA THR A 7 0.34 -20.16 19.92
C THR A 7 -0.86 -21.10 19.70
N LYS A 8 -1.73 -21.13 20.70
CA LYS A 8 -3.00 -21.87 20.66
C LYS A 8 -4.15 -20.91 20.33
N PHE A 9 -5.11 -21.39 19.57
CA PHE A 9 -6.29 -20.61 19.14
C PHE A 9 -7.59 -21.12 19.80
N ASP A 10 -7.48 -21.82 20.92
CA ASP A 10 -8.59 -22.43 21.66
C ASP A 10 -9.18 -21.54 22.77
N ASP A 11 -8.48 -20.45 23.13
CA ASP A 11 -9.05 -19.41 24.01
C ASP A 11 -9.94 -18.45 23.18
N TYR A 12 -11.18 -18.88 22.94
CA TYR A 12 -12.15 -18.12 22.16
C TYR A 12 -12.53 -16.79 22.81
N LYS A 13 -12.50 -16.68 24.13
CA LYS A 13 -12.78 -15.42 24.83
C LYS A 13 -11.68 -14.40 24.50
N ARG A 14 -10.44 -14.79 24.66
CA ARG A 14 -9.31 -13.93 24.35
C ARG A 14 -9.24 -13.58 22.87
N LEU A 15 -9.54 -14.52 22.00
CA LEU A 15 -9.60 -14.29 20.56
C LEU A 15 -10.64 -13.22 20.20
N LYS A 16 -11.82 -13.26 20.82
CA LYS A 16 -12.86 -12.24 20.63
C LYS A 16 -12.39 -10.85 21.05
N GLU A 17 -11.80 -10.72 22.25
CA GLU A 17 -11.25 -9.46 22.75
C GLU A 17 -10.23 -8.85 21.78
N ILE A 18 -9.33 -9.68 21.24
CA ILE A 18 -8.32 -9.24 20.26
C ILE A 18 -8.96 -8.76 18.97
N LEU A 19 -10.00 -9.45 18.48
CA LEU A 19 -10.72 -9.04 17.26
C LEU A 19 -11.49 -7.74 17.45
N GLU A 20 -12.11 -7.53 18.63
CA GLU A 20 -12.81 -6.27 18.98
C GLU A 20 -11.83 -5.09 19.01
N GLU A 21 -10.68 -5.29 19.64
CA GLU A 21 -9.60 -4.27 19.66
C GLU A 21 -9.08 -3.99 18.25
N LEU A 22 -8.84 -5.02 17.46
CA LEU A 22 -8.37 -4.89 16.09
C LEU A 22 -9.38 -4.15 15.21
N LYS A 23 -10.68 -4.52 15.30
CA LYS A 23 -11.77 -3.82 14.58
C LYS A 23 -11.82 -2.34 14.94
N SER A 24 -11.71 -2.01 16.23
CA SER A 24 -11.67 -0.61 16.69
C SER A 24 -10.47 0.15 16.13
N ARG A 25 -9.30 -0.46 16.14
CA ARG A 25 -8.05 0.10 15.58
C ARG A 25 -8.16 0.36 14.09
N VAL A 26 -8.66 -0.60 13.33
CA VAL A 26 -8.84 -0.49 11.87
C VAL A 26 -9.86 0.61 11.54
N LYS A 27 -10.99 0.67 12.25
CA LYS A 27 -11.99 1.75 12.10
C LYS A 27 -11.38 3.13 12.33
N SER A 28 -10.65 3.28 13.42
CA SER A 28 -9.98 4.53 13.77
C SER A 28 -8.95 4.95 12.71
N SER A 29 -8.18 3.99 12.19
CA SER A 29 -7.21 4.23 11.13
C SER A 29 -7.89 4.70 9.84
N ILE A 30 -8.95 4.02 9.38
CA ILE A 30 -9.71 4.38 8.17
C ILE A 30 -10.24 5.82 8.27
N ILE A 31 -10.78 6.22 9.44
CA ILE A 31 -11.31 7.58 9.64
C ILE A 31 -10.18 8.61 9.67
N LYS A 32 -9.07 8.30 10.35
CA LYS A 32 -7.94 9.23 10.52
C LYS A 32 -7.17 9.47 9.22
N THR A 33 -7.02 8.45 8.39
CA THR A 33 -6.30 8.50 7.10
C THR A 33 -7.25 8.22 5.95
N GLY A 34 -8.34 8.97 5.88
CA GLY A 34 -9.42 8.73 4.93
C GLY A 34 -9.02 8.90 3.46
N ASP A 35 -8.05 9.76 3.16
CA ASP A 35 -7.43 9.89 1.83
C ASP A 35 -6.75 8.59 1.37
N SER A 36 -5.97 8.00 2.26
CA SER A 36 -5.30 6.72 2.00
C SER A 36 -6.31 5.56 1.91
N ALA A 37 -7.35 5.57 2.76
CA ALA A 37 -8.41 4.57 2.71
C ALA A 37 -9.23 4.66 1.42
N ALA A 38 -9.60 5.88 1.00
CA ALA A 38 -10.31 6.13 -0.26
C ALA A 38 -9.47 5.73 -1.48
N MET A 39 -8.17 6.07 -1.47
CA MET A 39 -7.23 5.67 -2.50
C MET A 39 -7.10 4.15 -2.59
N LEU A 40 -6.84 3.48 -1.47
CA LEU A 40 -6.70 2.03 -1.39
C LEU A 40 -7.96 1.33 -1.92
N ARG A 41 -9.13 1.82 -1.52
CA ARG A 41 -10.42 1.28 -1.97
C ARG A 41 -10.60 1.45 -3.48
N ALA A 42 -10.34 2.64 -4.02
CA ALA A 42 -10.46 2.91 -5.45
C ALA A 42 -9.47 2.09 -6.30
N MET A 43 -8.23 1.93 -5.82
CA MET A 43 -7.19 1.11 -6.46
C MET A 43 -7.53 -0.38 -6.46
N SER A 44 -8.20 -0.86 -5.42
CA SER A 44 -8.51 -2.28 -5.27
C SER A 44 -9.43 -2.83 -6.37
N TYR A 45 -10.12 -1.97 -7.09
CA TYR A 45 -11.01 -2.38 -8.19
C TYR A 45 -10.28 -2.77 -9.48
N TYR A 46 -9.03 -2.40 -9.66
CA TYR A 46 -8.31 -2.73 -10.91
C TYR A 46 -6.85 -3.15 -10.70
N SER A 47 -6.32 -3.04 -9.50
CA SER A 47 -4.95 -3.47 -9.17
C SER A 47 -4.99 -4.66 -8.21
N LYS A 48 -4.40 -5.78 -8.64
CA LYS A 48 -4.33 -7.02 -7.85
C LYS A 48 -3.64 -6.83 -6.50
N SER A 49 -2.54 -6.08 -6.47
CA SER A 49 -1.79 -5.82 -5.24
C SER A 49 -2.59 -4.95 -4.26
N TYR A 50 -3.28 -3.93 -4.76
CA TYR A 50 -4.14 -3.09 -3.93
C TYR A 50 -5.40 -3.82 -3.48
N TYR A 51 -5.95 -4.74 -4.28
CA TYR A 51 -7.03 -5.59 -3.83
C TYR A 51 -6.61 -6.43 -2.62
N LEU A 52 -5.46 -7.10 -2.67
CA LEU A 52 -4.95 -7.89 -1.55
C LEU A 52 -4.70 -7.01 -0.30
N LYS A 53 -4.19 -5.80 -0.52
CA LYS A 53 -3.98 -4.83 0.57
C LYS A 53 -5.31 -4.38 1.18
N GLU A 54 -6.33 -4.12 0.36
CA GLU A 54 -7.68 -3.75 0.82
C GLU A 54 -8.31 -4.87 1.67
N GLN A 55 -8.15 -6.14 1.25
CA GLN A 55 -8.62 -7.31 2.00
C GLN A 55 -7.88 -7.50 3.34
N SER A 56 -6.70 -6.95 3.52
CA SER A 56 -5.87 -7.14 4.72
C SER A 56 -5.77 -5.92 5.63
N THR A 57 -6.09 -4.72 5.16
CA THR A 57 -5.89 -3.47 5.92
C THR A 57 -6.97 -2.41 5.69
N GLY A 58 -7.80 -2.57 4.65
CA GLY A 58 -8.77 -1.57 4.23
C GLY A 58 -10.18 -1.75 4.79
N LEU A 59 -11.16 -1.18 4.08
CA LEU A 59 -12.57 -1.29 4.45
C LEU A 59 -13.09 -2.73 4.38
N ALA A 60 -12.64 -3.50 3.39
CA ALA A 60 -13.00 -4.92 3.27
C ALA A 60 -12.54 -5.71 4.50
N PHE A 61 -11.34 -5.40 5.02
CA PHE A 61 -10.86 -6.00 6.25
C PHE A 61 -11.72 -5.62 7.46
N TYR A 62 -12.11 -4.36 7.57
CA TYR A 62 -13.04 -3.92 8.62
C TYR A 62 -14.39 -4.63 8.54
N GLN A 63 -14.93 -4.80 7.34
CA GLN A 63 -16.17 -5.53 7.10
C GLN A 63 -16.04 -7.01 7.47
N PHE A 64 -14.93 -7.64 7.10
CA PHE A 64 -14.62 -9.01 7.49
C PHE A 64 -14.57 -9.18 9.02
N LEU A 65 -13.86 -8.29 9.74
CA LEU A 65 -13.82 -8.32 11.20
C LEU A 65 -15.20 -8.11 11.82
N SER A 66 -16.03 -7.26 11.21
CA SER A 66 -17.40 -7.04 11.67
C SER A 66 -18.24 -8.28 11.51
N ASP A 67 -18.20 -8.93 10.35
CA ASP A 67 -18.96 -10.16 10.08
C ASP A 67 -18.56 -11.32 11.01
N ILE A 68 -17.26 -11.46 11.30
CA ILE A 68 -16.79 -12.47 12.27
C ILE A 68 -17.32 -12.18 13.67
N LEU A 69 -17.26 -10.92 14.12
CA LEU A 69 -17.70 -10.55 15.46
C LEU A 69 -19.21 -10.59 15.64
N ASP A 70 -19.97 -10.18 14.63
CA ASP A 70 -21.43 -10.19 14.65
C ASP A 70 -21.99 -11.63 14.69
N ASN A 71 -21.25 -12.60 14.15
CA ASN A 71 -21.60 -14.02 14.12
C ASN A 71 -20.57 -14.89 14.90
N TYR A 72 -19.98 -14.35 15.97
CA TYR A 72 -18.81 -14.93 16.60
C TYR A 72 -19.03 -16.36 17.11
N GLU A 73 -20.13 -16.61 17.79
CA GLU A 73 -20.41 -17.93 18.40
C GLU A 73 -20.51 -19.04 17.34
N GLU A 74 -21.01 -18.73 16.16
CA GLU A 74 -21.11 -19.66 15.04
C GLU A 74 -19.80 -19.85 14.29
N LYS A 75 -18.97 -18.78 14.21
CA LYS A 75 -17.78 -18.75 13.37
C LYS A 75 -16.47 -19.01 14.09
N LYS A 76 -16.43 -18.93 15.43
CA LYS A 76 -15.18 -18.95 16.22
C LYS A 76 -14.30 -20.19 15.98
N GLU A 77 -14.88 -21.38 15.88
CA GLU A 77 -14.13 -22.61 15.66
C GLU A 77 -13.51 -22.70 14.25
N ASP A 78 -14.32 -22.39 13.24
CA ASP A 78 -13.84 -22.37 11.84
C ASP A 78 -12.79 -21.28 11.65
N PHE A 79 -13.01 -20.11 12.25
CA PHE A 79 -12.05 -19.03 12.23
C PHE A 79 -10.72 -19.40 12.90
N ALA A 80 -10.76 -20.02 14.07
CA ALA A 80 -9.55 -20.50 14.77
C ALA A 80 -8.77 -21.54 13.93
N LYS A 81 -9.45 -22.46 13.27
CA LYS A 81 -8.86 -23.43 12.34
C LYS A 81 -8.19 -22.73 11.16
N LYS A 82 -8.84 -21.73 10.57
CA LYS A 82 -8.28 -20.93 9.46
C LYS A 82 -7.07 -20.11 9.89
N LEU A 83 -7.07 -19.55 11.11
CA LEU A 83 -5.90 -18.85 11.65
C LEU A 83 -4.72 -19.81 11.82
N LYS A 84 -4.95 -20.99 12.39
CA LYS A 84 -3.91 -22.01 12.52
C LYS A 84 -3.33 -22.40 11.16
N TYR A 85 -4.18 -22.73 10.20
CA TYR A 85 -3.74 -23.04 8.83
C TYR A 85 -2.95 -21.88 8.21
N THR A 86 -3.40 -20.64 8.41
CA THR A 86 -2.72 -19.46 7.88
C THR A 86 -1.32 -19.31 8.47
N ILE A 87 -1.15 -19.53 9.77
CA ILE A 87 0.18 -19.50 10.42
C ILE A 87 1.07 -20.60 9.86
N GLU A 88 0.59 -21.84 9.78
CA GLU A 88 1.34 -22.95 9.23
C GLU A 88 1.79 -22.69 7.77
N TYR A 89 0.92 -22.10 6.98
CA TYR A 89 1.19 -21.77 5.59
C TYR A 89 2.18 -20.59 5.42
N VAL A 90 1.99 -19.51 6.19
CA VAL A 90 2.83 -18.31 6.10
C VAL A 90 4.22 -18.57 6.65
N PHE A 91 4.32 -19.27 7.79
CA PHE A 91 5.59 -19.60 8.43
C PHE A 91 6.13 -20.98 8.00
N SER A 92 5.87 -21.34 6.75
CA SER A 92 6.46 -22.51 6.12
C SER A 92 7.92 -22.25 5.71
N ASN A 93 8.75 -23.26 5.80
CA ASN A 93 10.16 -23.19 5.36
C ASN A 93 10.34 -23.14 3.82
N GLN A 94 9.25 -23.20 3.08
CA GLN A 94 9.22 -23.02 1.63
C GLN A 94 9.43 -21.54 1.27
N LYS A 95 10.50 -21.20 0.57
CA LYS A 95 10.82 -19.83 0.13
C LYS A 95 11.06 -18.82 1.29
N MET A 96 11.99 -19.15 2.18
CA MET A 96 12.51 -18.18 3.14
C MET A 96 13.67 -17.40 2.52
N TYR A 97 13.67 -16.10 2.72
CA TYR A 97 14.76 -15.20 2.34
C TYR A 97 15.31 -14.54 3.59
N LEU A 98 16.62 -14.45 3.69
CA LEU A 98 17.31 -13.69 4.73
C LEU A 98 17.96 -12.47 4.10
N ASN A 99 17.62 -11.29 4.61
CA ASN A 99 18.35 -10.06 4.36
C ASN A 99 19.11 -9.66 5.61
N TYR A 100 20.44 -9.54 5.51
CA TYR A 100 21.31 -9.23 6.63
C TYR A 100 22.14 -7.98 6.34
N ALA A 101 22.14 -7.05 7.28
CA ALA A 101 23.01 -5.88 7.28
C ALA A 101 23.73 -5.80 8.62
N GLY A 102 25.04 -6.04 8.63
CA GLY A 102 25.87 -6.06 9.84
C GLY A 102 27.32 -6.43 9.50
N ASP A 103 28.09 -6.69 10.54
CA ASP A 103 29.47 -7.13 10.40
C ASP A 103 29.59 -8.59 9.95
N LYS A 104 30.77 -8.95 9.44
CA LYS A 104 31.04 -10.30 8.93
C LYS A 104 31.09 -11.36 10.06
N GLU A 105 31.48 -10.95 11.25
CA GLU A 105 31.63 -11.83 12.38
C GLU A 105 30.28 -12.31 12.90
N SER A 106 29.32 -11.41 13.05
CA SER A 106 27.95 -11.72 13.44
C SER A 106 27.19 -12.51 12.37
N TYR A 107 27.58 -12.41 11.09
CA TYR A 107 26.89 -13.10 9.99
C TYR A 107 26.80 -14.61 10.18
N GLU A 108 27.89 -15.28 10.58
CA GLU A 108 27.90 -16.74 10.74
C GLU A 108 26.97 -17.21 11.88
N LEU A 109 26.90 -16.42 12.96
CA LEU A 109 25.91 -16.67 14.01
C LEU A 109 24.47 -16.52 13.53
N VAL A 110 24.17 -15.42 12.85
CA VAL A 110 22.83 -15.16 12.30
C VAL A 110 22.43 -16.24 11.30
N LYS A 111 23.34 -16.62 10.40
CA LYS A 111 23.11 -17.69 9.43
C LYS A 111 22.75 -19.01 10.10
N LYS A 112 23.47 -19.40 11.15
CA LYS A 112 23.18 -20.61 11.93
C LYS A 112 21.78 -20.54 12.55
N LEU A 113 21.45 -19.43 13.24
CA LEU A 113 20.14 -19.22 13.86
C LEU A 113 18.99 -19.28 12.83
N VAL A 114 19.19 -18.75 11.62
CA VAL A 114 18.19 -18.80 10.55
C VAL A 114 18.04 -20.21 9.98
N ILE A 115 19.11 -20.97 9.86
CA ILE A 115 19.05 -22.39 9.46
C ILE A 115 18.26 -23.19 10.51
N ASP A 116 18.54 -22.98 11.80
CA ASP A 116 17.83 -23.64 12.89
C ASP A 116 16.34 -23.25 12.91
N LEU A 117 16.02 -21.95 12.65
CA LEU A 117 14.66 -21.49 12.50
C LEU A 117 13.98 -22.18 11.31
N LYS A 118 14.61 -22.19 10.15
CA LYS A 118 14.08 -22.83 8.93
C LYS A 118 13.76 -24.31 9.15
N ASN A 119 14.60 -25.03 9.89
CA ASN A 119 14.39 -26.44 10.20
C ASN A 119 13.31 -26.67 11.28
N SER A 120 12.94 -25.63 12.02
CA SER A 120 11.98 -25.70 13.14
C SER A 120 10.58 -25.29 12.76
N VAL A 121 10.40 -24.47 11.71
CA VAL A 121 9.09 -24.01 11.28
C VAL A 121 8.36 -25.02 10.39
N TYR A 122 7.11 -24.75 10.06
CA TYR A 122 6.27 -25.66 9.31
C TYR A 122 6.82 -25.98 7.91
N ASN A 123 6.49 -27.15 7.41
CA ASN A 123 6.83 -27.57 6.04
C ASN A 123 5.52 -27.84 5.26
N VAL A 124 4.83 -26.76 4.92
CA VAL A 124 3.58 -26.83 4.15
C VAL A 124 3.89 -26.53 2.70
N PRO A 125 3.58 -27.43 1.76
CA PRO A 125 3.74 -27.16 0.34
C PRO A 125 2.91 -25.96 -0.08
N ARG A 126 3.52 -25.07 -0.88
CA ARG A 126 2.78 -23.94 -1.43
C ARG A 126 1.92 -24.40 -2.59
N ASN A 127 0.63 -24.23 -2.46
CA ASN A 127 -0.28 -24.44 -3.57
C ASN A 127 -0.09 -23.31 -4.60
N LYS A 128 -0.06 -23.69 -5.88
CA LYS A 128 0.03 -22.74 -7.00
C LYS A 128 -1.35 -22.33 -7.51
N ASP A 129 -2.41 -22.55 -6.76
CA ASP A 129 -3.73 -22.09 -7.15
C ASP A 129 -3.72 -20.59 -7.35
N LEU A 130 -3.77 -20.21 -8.61
CA LEU A 130 -3.75 -18.81 -9.02
C LEU A 130 -5.16 -18.25 -8.81
N TRP A 131 -5.33 -17.52 -7.74
CA TRP A 131 -6.51 -16.69 -7.59
C TRP A 131 -6.62 -15.72 -8.78
N GLN A 132 -7.78 -15.71 -9.42
CA GLN A 132 -8.05 -14.84 -10.55
C GLN A 132 -8.66 -13.53 -10.05
N PHE A 133 -7.94 -12.43 -10.28
CA PHE A 133 -8.43 -11.09 -10.07
C PHE A 133 -9.21 -10.62 -11.29
N LYS A 134 -10.45 -10.13 -11.05
CA LYS A 134 -11.25 -9.49 -12.11
C LYS A 134 -11.31 -8.01 -11.83
N PRO A 135 -10.70 -7.16 -12.68
CA PRO A 135 -10.78 -5.72 -12.53
C PRO A 135 -12.22 -5.23 -12.76
N GLU A 136 -12.62 -4.24 -11.97
CA GLU A 136 -13.93 -3.60 -12.04
C GLU A 136 -13.75 -2.08 -12.07
N LYS A 137 -14.64 -1.36 -12.77
CA LYS A 137 -14.70 0.09 -12.69
C LYS A 137 -15.85 0.49 -11.79
N LYS A 138 -15.57 1.15 -10.67
CA LYS A 138 -16.58 1.52 -9.69
C LYS A 138 -16.37 2.92 -9.16
N ASN A 139 -17.48 3.63 -8.94
CA ASN A 139 -17.53 4.86 -8.17
C ASN A 139 -18.26 4.55 -6.86
N GLU A 140 -17.66 4.90 -5.75
CA GLU A 140 -18.18 4.56 -4.42
C GLU A 140 -18.01 5.75 -3.47
N ALA A 141 -18.96 5.92 -2.57
CA ALA A 141 -18.87 6.87 -1.47
C ALA A 141 -19.17 6.16 -0.15
N ILE A 142 -18.34 6.44 0.85
CA ILE A 142 -18.44 5.86 2.19
C ILE A 142 -18.75 6.98 3.16
N LYS A 143 -19.88 6.86 3.88
CA LYS A 143 -20.25 7.81 4.93
C LYS A 143 -19.52 7.50 6.23
N THR A 144 -18.98 8.51 6.84
CA THR A 144 -18.37 8.45 8.18
C THR A 144 -18.99 9.52 9.07
N SER A 145 -18.68 9.47 10.36
CA SER A 145 -19.06 10.53 11.33
C SER A 145 -18.21 11.80 11.20
N GLY A 146 -17.23 11.83 10.30
CA GLY A 146 -16.36 12.99 10.09
C GLY A 146 -17.09 14.13 9.38
N GLN A 147 -16.67 15.37 9.69
CA GLN A 147 -17.20 16.58 9.05
C GLN A 147 -16.40 17.02 7.81
N VAL A 148 -15.37 16.26 7.44
CA VAL A 148 -14.49 16.53 6.30
C VAL A 148 -14.53 15.37 5.33
N GLN A 149 -14.21 15.64 4.08
CA GLN A 149 -14.19 14.63 3.02
C GLN A 149 -12.75 14.28 2.64
N TYR A 150 -12.64 13.14 2.00
CA TYR A 150 -11.42 12.63 1.39
C TYR A 150 -11.81 12.16 0.00
N VAL A 151 -11.23 12.78 -1.02
CA VAL A 151 -11.60 12.48 -2.41
C VAL A 151 -10.42 11.82 -3.10
N ALA A 152 -10.64 10.62 -3.62
CA ALA A 152 -9.64 9.89 -4.38
C ALA A 152 -10.15 9.59 -5.79
N ARG A 153 -9.28 9.81 -6.78
CA ARG A 153 -9.48 9.38 -8.16
C ARG A 153 -8.26 8.62 -8.61
N THR A 154 -8.49 7.44 -9.16
CA THR A 154 -7.42 6.52 -9.51
C THR A 154 -7.62 5.95 -10.90
N GLY A 155 -6.55 5.51 -11.54
CA GLY A 155 -6.55 4.90 -12.86
C GLY A 155 -5.27 4.13 -13.11
N ASN A 156 -5.17 3.51 -14.28
CA ASN A 156 -3.96 2.87 -14.74
C ASN A 156 -3.69 3.27 -16.18
N TYR A 157 -2.50 3.83 -16.47
CA TYR A 157 -2.10 4.27 -17.80
C TYR A 157 -1.41 3.16 -18.62
N ASN A 158 -1.09 2.04 -17.98
CA ASN A 158 -0.35 0.95 -18.60
C ASN A 158 -1.17 -0.35 -18.68
N LYS A 159 -2.47 -0.25 -18.96
CA LYS A 159 -3.38 -1.39 -19.03
C LYS A 159 -2.92 -2.48 -19.99
N ASP A 160 -2.30 -2.06 -21.09
CA ASP A 160 -1.90 -2.95 -22.19
C ASP A 160 -0.39 -3.27 -22.16
N ASN A 161 0.33 -2.90 -21.09
CA ASN A 161 1.77 -3.09 -20.87
C ASN A 161 2.70 -2.49 -21.95
N ASP A 162 2.19 -1.51 -22.71
CA ASP A 162 2.94 -0.92 -23.83
C ASP A 162 3.77 0.29 -23.41
N LYS A 163 3.55 0.83 -22.20
CA LYS A 163 4.22 2.03 -21.71
C LYS A 163 5.23 1.69 -20.64
N VAL A 164 6.45 2.04 -20.92
CA VAL A 164 7.55 1.90 -19.94
C VAL A 164 7.53 3.09 -18.98
N PHE A 165 7.57 2.79 -17.69
CA PHE A 165 7.75 3.82 -16.66
C PHE A 165 9.14 4.45 -16.80
N SER A 166 9.23 5.77 -16.69
CA SER A 166 10.48 6.51 -16.65
C SER A 166 10.48 7.50 -15.49
N GLY A 167 11.63 8.06 -15.15
CA GLY A 167 11.78 9.13 -14.15
C GLY A 167 10.92 10.35 -14.46
N SER A 168 10.55 10.58 -15.72
CA SER A 168 9.62 11.65 -16.13
C SER A 168 8.27 11.57 -15.43
N PHE A 169 7.74 10.37 -15.14
CA PHE A 169 6.49 10.21 -14.38
C PHE A 169 6.64 10.67 -12.92
N MET A 170 7.83 10.56 -12.35
CA MET A 170 8.09 11.08 -11.01
C MET A 170 8.13 12.61 -11.01
N VAL A 171 8.75 13.21 -12.04
CA VAL A 171 8.74 14.66 -12.24
C VAL A 171 7.33 15.15 -12.49
N LEU A 172 6.54 14.46 -13.32
CA LEU A 172 5.12 14.74 -13.54
C LEU A 172 4.32 14.71 -12.23
N GLY A 173 4.53 13.71 -11.38
CA GLY A 173 3.90 13.63 -10.06
C GLY A 173 4.23 14.84 -9.18
N ASN A 174 5.47 15.31 -9.21
CA ASN A 174 5.91 16.51 -8.49
C ASN A 174 5.22 17.78 -9.03
N ILE A 175 5.19 17.97 -10.35
CA ILE A 175 4.50 19.10 -11.02
C ILE A 175 3.01 19.09 -10.66
N MET A 176 2.35 17.94 -10.83
CA MET A 176 0.93 17.80 -10.54
C MET A 176 0.60 18.15 -9.09
N ARG A 177 1.37 17.64 -8.14
CA ARG A 177 1.16 17.88 -6.73
C ARG A 177 1.42 19.34 -6.36
N SER A 178 2.58 19.89 -6.72
CA SER A 178 3.08 21.18 -6.22
C SER A 178 2.51 22.39 -6.98
N LYS A 179 2.11 22.22 -8.24
CA LYS A 179 1.58 23.31 -9.07
C LYS A 179 0.08 23.19 -9.25
N TYR A 180 -0.38 22.08 -9.81
CA TYR A 180 -1.78 21.92 -10.21
C TYR A 180 -2.72 21.68 -9.04
N LEU A 181 -2.49 20.59 -8.29
CA LEU A 181 -3.39 20.20 -7.21
C LEU A 181 -3.29 21.16 -6.03
N TRP A 182 -2.08 21.62 -5.71
CA TRP A 182 -1.89 22.58 -4.62
C TRP A 182 -2.73 23.84 -4.85
N ASN A 183 -2.61 24.47 -6.01
CA ASN A 183 -3.34 25.70 -6.29
C ASN A 183 -4.87 25.47 -6.32
N ASN A 184 -5.33 24.42 -7.01
CA ASN A 184 -6.76 24.23 -7.25
C ASN A 184 -7.51 23.59 -6.08
N ILE A 185 -6.86 22.67 -5.34
CA ILE A 185 -7.50 21.90 -4.28
C ILE A 185 -7.22 22.50 -2.91
N ARG A 186 -5.97 22.92 -2.63
CA ARG A 186 -5.60 23.46 -1.34
C ARG A 186 -5.88 24.96 -1.27
N GLU A 187 -5.25 25.79 -2.12
CA GLU A 187 -5.36 27.25 -2.02
C GLU A 187 -6.75 27.75 -2.39
N LEU A 188 -7.27 27.37 -3.55
CA LEU A 188 -8.58 27.79 -4.02
C LEU A 188 -9.72 26.92 -3.49
N GLY A 189 -9.46 25.65 -3.26
CA GLY A 189 -10.44 24.67 -2.81
C GLY A 189 -10.60 24.59 -1.28
N GLY A 190 -9.60 25.01 -0.50
CA GLY A 190 -9.65 24.99 0.95
C GLY A 190 -9.38 23.62 1.60
N ALA A 191 -8.93 22.62 0.83
CA ALA A 191 -8.50 21.35 1.39
C ALA A 191 -7.20 21.51 2.21
N TYR A 192 -7.01 20.67 3.21
CA TYR A 192 -5.78 20.70 4.02
C TYR A 192 -4.57 20.17 3.24
N GLY A 193 -4.76 19.21 2.34
CA GLY A 193 -3.70 18.64 1.53
C GLY A 193 -4.21 17.96 0.26
N CYS A 194 -3.28 17.72 -0.65
CA CYS A 194 -3.52 16.99 -1.89
C CYS A 194 -2.27 16.22 -2.30
N ASN A 195 -2.47 15.16 -3.06
CA ASN A 195 -1.36 14.36 -3.57
C ASN A 195 -1.62 13.85 -4.99
N ALA A 196 -0.54 13.68 -5.75
CA ALA A 196 -0.50 13.02 -7.05
C ALA A 196 0.63 12.01 -7.07
N SER A 197 0.39 10.81 -7.58
CA SER A 197 1.41 9.79 -7.72
C SER A 197 1.20 8.99 -9.00
N PHE A 198 2.31 8.62 -9.64
CA PHE A 198 2.39 7.74 -10.80
C PHE A 198 3.35 6.62 -10.46
N THR A 199 2.91 5.38 -10.57
CA THR A 199 3.71 4.22 -10.18
C THR A 199 4.26 3.46 -11.37
N ARG A 200 5.27 2.63 -11.12
CA ARG A 200 5.88 1.76 -12.15
C ARG A 200 4.89 0.76 -12.75
N ASN A 201 3.88 0.35 -11.99
CA ASN A 201 2.83 -0.55 -12.47
C ASN A 201 1.77 0.17 -13.32
N GLY A 202 1.99 1.45 -13.63
CA GLY A 202 1.05 2.27 -14.39
C GLY A 202 -0.07 2.89 -13.56
N ASP A 203 -0.10 2.69 -12.25
CA ASP A 203 -1.15 3.24 -11.41
C ASP A 203 -1.01 4.76 -11.25
N VAL A 204 -2.11 5.47 -11.41
CA VAL A 204 -2.23 6.92 -11.20
C VAL A 204 -3.19 7.18 -10.05
N MET A 205 -2.78 8.05 -9.14
CA MET A 205 -3.55 8.39 -7.95
C MET A 205 -3.57 9.89 -7.72
N PHE A 206 -4.76 10.44 -7.60
CA PHE A 206 -5.02 11.79 -7.08
C PHE A 206 -5.84 11.68 -5.82
N THR A 207 -5.41 12.37 -4.76
CA THR A 207 -6.13 12.38 -3.48
C THR A 207 -6.20 13.79 -2.90
N SER A 208 -7.27 14.05 -2.13
CA SER A 208 -7.36 15.22 -1.26
C SER A 208 -7.60 14.80 0.19
N TYR A 209 -7.06 15.61 1.10
CA TYR A 209 -7.11 15.38 2.54
C TYR A 209 -7.85 16.50 3.24
N ARG A 210 -8.86 16.15 4.04
CA ARG A 210 -9.75 17.09 4.72
C ARG A 210 -10.28 18.17 3.79
N ASP A 211 -10.97 17.71 2.76
CA ASP A 211 -11.47 18.52 1.66
C ASP A 211 -12.91 18.95 1.92
N PRO A 212 -13.23 20.24 1.85
CA PRO A 212 -14.62 20.70 1.95
C PRO A 212 -15.44 20.46 0.68
N ASN A 213 -14.78 20.09 -0.44
CA ASN A 213 -15.42 19.97 -1.74
C ASN A 213 -15.32 18.55 -2.31
N LEU A 214 -16.44 17.93 -2.66
CA LEU A 214 -16.45 16.65 -3.38
C LEU A 214 -16.46 16.86 -4.91
N GLY A 215 -17.47 17.53 -5.40
CA GLY A 215 -17.70 17.70 -6.84
C GLY A 215 -16.64 18.57 -7.52
N LYS A 216 -16.28 19.70 -6.91
CA LYS A 216 -15.26 20.60 -7.45
C LYS A 216 -13.90 19.91 -7.52
N THR A 217 -13.50 19.21 -6.49
CA THR A 217 -12.23 18.46 -6.45
C THR A 217 -12.19 17.37 -7.52
N ASN A 218 -13.29 16.63 -7.71
CA ASN A 218 -13.35 15.65 -8.79
C ASN A 218 -13.27 16.29 -10.18
N GLN A 219 -13.82 17.48 -10.39
CA GLN A 219 -13.65 18.24 -11.64
C GLN A 219 -12.18 18.65 -11.87
N VAL A 220 -11.47 19.05 -10.82
CA VAL A 220 -10.03 19.34 -10.90
C VAL A 220 -9.28 18.08 -11.38
N TYR A 221 -9.57 16.91 -10.81
CA TYR A 221 -8.92 15.68 -11.26
C TYR A 221 -9.21 15.33 -12.71
N LEU A 222 -10.42 15.59 -13.20
CA LEU A 222 -10.80 15.35 -14.60
C LEU A 222 -10.04 16.25 -15.58
N LYS A 223 -9.74 17.50 -15.18
CA LYS A 223 -9.01 18.48 -16.01
C LYS A 223 -7.49 18.37 -15.89
N ALA A 224 -6.97 17.35 -15.24
CA ALA A 224 -5.54 17.15 -15.05
C ALA A 224 -4.78 17.00 -16.40
N ALA A 225 -5.37 16.33 -17.36
CA ALA A 225 -4.79 16.18 -18.70
C ALA A 225 -4.70 17.51 -19.43
N ASP A 226 -5.80 18.31 -19.44
CA ASP A 226 -5.82 19.63 -20.06
C ASP A 226 -4.73 20.57 -19.49
N PHE A 227 -4.48 20.47 -18.17
CA PHE A 227 -3.40 21.23 -17.56
C PHE A 227 -2.03 20.82 -18.09
N ILE A 228 -1.76 19.53 -18.24
CA ILE A 228 -0.47 19.04 -18.72
C ILE A 228 -0.27 19.36 -20.20
N GLU A 229 -1.29 19.25 -21.03
CA GLU A 229 -1.24 19.63 -22.45
C GLU A 229 -0.85 21.10 -22.66
N ASN A 230 -1.30 21.97 -21.75
CA ASN A 230 -1.01 23.41 -21.78
C ASN A 230 0.13 23.82 -20.84
N PHE A 231 0.79 22.86 -20.19
CA PHE A 231 1.86 23.17 -19.24
C PHE A 231 3.12 23.61 -19.97
N ASN A 232 3.50 24.86 -19.74
CA ASN A 232 4.71 25.45 -20.30
C ASN A 232 5.46 26.21 -19.17
N VAL A 233 6.73 25.92 -19.01
CA VAL A 233 7.64 26.59 -18.07
C VAL A 233 9.01 26.75 -18.70
N ASP A 234 9.76 27.74 -18.25
CA ASP A 234 11.14 27.91 -18.67
C ASP A 234 12.06 26.78 -18.16
N GLU A 235 13.25 26.70 -18.74
CA GLU A 235 14.23 25.67 -18.40
C GLU A 235 14.64 25.72 -16.91
N ARG A 236 14.70 26.91 -16.32
CA ARG A 236 15.05 27.09 -14.91
C ARG A 236 14.00 26.52 -13.99
N GLU A 237 12.73 26.74 -14.30
CA GLU A 237 11.62 26.20 -13.51
C GLU A 237 11.52 24.68 -13.68
N MET A 238 11.69 24.16 -14.88
CA MET A 238 11.73 22.72 -15.13
C MET A 238 12.86 22.04 -14.34
N ARG A 239 14.04 22.63 -14.32
CA ARG A 239 15.17 22.12 -13.51
C ARG A 239 14.84 22.03 -12.02
N LYS A 240 14.06 22.95 -11.45
CA LYS A 240 13.63 22.87 -10.04
C LYS A 240 12.78 21.63 -9.78
N TYR A 241 11.83 21.29 -10.67
CA TYR A 241 11.02 20.08 -10.53
C TYR A 241 11.88 18.81 -10.63
N ILE A 242 12.81 18.78 -11.57
CA ILE A 242 13.73 17.66 -11.74
C ILE A 242 14.63 17.49 -10.51
N ILE A 243 15.28 18.56 -10.04
CA ILE A 243 16.16 18.53 -8.87
C ILE A 243 15.34 18.12 -7.60
N GLY A 244 14.15 18.70 -7.41
CA GLY A 244 13.27 18.34 -6.30
C GLY A 244 12.84 16.87 -6.33
N THR A 245 12.70 16.29 -7.51
CA THR A 245 12.38 14.86 -7.66
C THR A 245 13.60 13.99 -7.38
N ILE A 246 14.75 14.32 -7.94
CA ILE A 246 16.02 13.59 -7.75
C ILE A 246 16.43 13.60 -6.28
N SER A 247 16.31 14.74 -5.58
CA SER A 247 16.68 14.85 -4.17
C SER A 247 15.89 13.87 -3.28
N GLY A 248 14.66 13.54 -3.64
CA GLY A 248 13.87 12.52 -2.95
C GLY A 248 14.36 11.08 -3.19
N ILE A 249 15.01 10.84 -4.34
CA ILE A 249 15.58 9.52 -4.69
C ILE A 249 16.98 9.34 -4.09
N ASP A 250 17.79 10.38 -4.15
CA ASP A 250 19.20 10.38 -3.71
C ASP A 250 19.35 10.68 -2.21
N THR A 251 18.30 10.52 -1.42
CA THR A 251 18.40 10.67 0.04
C THR A 251 19.45 9.71 0.60
N PRO A 252 20.42 10.19 1.41
CA PRO A 252 21.41 9.33 2.05
C PRO A 252 20.73 8.26 2.89
N LEU A 253 21.11 7.01 2.68
CA LEU A 253 20.58 5.86 3.41
C LEU A 253 21.63 5.32 4.38
N ASN A 254 21.21 4.97 5.59
CA ASN A 254 22.03 4.17 6.49
C ASN A 254 22.16 2.72 5.95
N ALA A 255 23.01 1.91 6.57
CA ALA A 255 23.29 0.55 6.11
C ALA A 255 22.04 -0.35 6.07
N ALA A 256 21.15 -0.22 7.06
CA ALA A 256 19.92 -1.02 7.15
C ALA A 256 18.92 -0.62 6.05
N ASP A 257 18.70 0.68 5.84
CA ASP A 257 17.80 1.19 4.79
C ASP A 257 18.32 0.83 3.39
N ARG A 258 19.66 0.92 3.19
CA ARG A 258 20.29 0.51 1.94
C ARG A 258 20.08 -0.98 1.67
N SER A 259 20.32 -1.83 2.68
CA SER A 259 20.09 -3.27 2.59
C SER A 259 18.63 -3.59 2.30
N GLY A 260 17.68 -2.90 2.96
CA GLY A 260 16.25 -3.05 2.72
C GLY A 260 15.85 -2.68 1.30
N ARG A 261 16.43 -1.60 0.76
CA ARG A 261 16.20 -1.18 -0.64
C ARG A 261 16.71 -2.23 -1.63
N GLU A 262 17.94 -2.69 -1.46
CA GLU A 262 18.54 -3.71 -2.34
C GLU A 262 17.76 -5.03 -2.27
N PHE A 263 17.29 -5.41 -1.06
CA PHE A 263 16.43 -6.57 -0.90
C PHE A 263 15.07 -6.41 -1.62
N SER A 264 14.49 -5.22 -1.55
CA SER A 264 13.26 -4.91 -2.31
C SER A 264 13.49 -5.02 -3.81
N CYS A 265 14.59 -4.49 -4.33
CA CYS A 265 14.98 -4.61 -5.72
C CYS A 265 15.14 -6.09 -6.14
N PHE A 266 15.79 -6.89 -5.30
CA PHE A 266 15.95 -8.33 -5.51
C PHE A 266 14.60 -9.08 -5.59
N ILE A 267 13.68 -8.81 -4.64
CA ILE A 267 12.36 -9.48 -4.60
C ILE A 267 11.47 -9.07 -5.78
N THR A 268 11.58 -7.82 -6.23
CA THR A 268 10.73 -7.27 -7.31
C THR A 268 11.36 -7.39 -8.69
N ASP A 269 12.56 -7.98 -8.78
CA ASP A 269 13.37 -8.03 -10.02
C ASP A 269 13.51 -6.65 -10.66
N THR A 270 13.91 -5.66 -9.84
CA THR A 270 13.96 -4.26 -10.20
C THR A 270 15.38 -3.74 -10.07
N ASP A 271 15.90 -3.11 -11.11
CA ASP A 271 17.16 -2.38 -11.04
C ASP A 271 16.93 -0.94 -10.53
N TYR A 272 17.67 -0.55 -9.48
CA TYR A 272 17.61 0.80 -8.93
C TYR A 272 18.07 1.87 -9.93
N GLU A 273 19.05 1.58 -10.79
CA GLU A 273 19.52 2.52 -11.82
C GLU A 273 18.42 2.83 -12.86
N THR A 274 17.47 1.90 -13.05
CA THR A 274 16.29 2.14 -13.90
C THR A 274 15.37 3.24 -13.33
N LEU A 275 15.41 3.50 -12.03
CA LEU A 275 14.64 4.59 -11.40
C LEU A 275 15.26 5.97 -11.65
N LYS A 276 16.55 6.03 -11.99
CA LYS A 276 17.28 7.28 -12.24
C LYS A 276 17.21 7.74 -13.69
N ARG A 277 16.75 6.89 -14.58
CA ARG A 277 16.58 7.16 -16.01
C ARG A 277 15.14 7.60 -16.28
#